data_63a28f12c86c17ed7deca872b235bd41
#
_entry.id   63a28f12c86c17ed7deca872b235bd41
#
_cell.length_a   1.000
_cell.length_b   1.000
_cell.length_c   1.000
_cell.angle_alpha   90.00
_cell.angle_beta   90.00
_cell.angle_gamma   90.00
#
_symmetry.space_group_name_H-M   'P 1'
#
loop_
_entity.id
_entity.type
_entity.pdbx_description
1 polymer ?
#
loop_
_entity_poly.entity_id
_entity_poly.type
_entity_poly.pdbx_seq_one_letter_code
_entity_poly.pdbx_strand_id
1 'polypeptide(L)'
;MKKWILAAVLLASPLFAQVNEKVEVPYVPFPIKMGEGFDAIQTHCLMCHSFGYITNQGRQSKKFWRGKVDKMIDHFKAPMDEQAAKVTTDYLFEHYGNGKLE
;
A
#
# COMPACT_ATOMS: atom_id res chain seq x y z
N MET A 1 -52.14 37.19 22.52
CA MET A 1 -51.54 36.77 23.17
C MET A 1 -50.87 35.75 22.85
N LYS A 2 -50.35 35.28 22.34
CA LYS A 2 -49.87 34.44 22.40
C LYS A 2 -48.57 34.19 22.16
N LYS A 3 -48.01 33.97 22.81
CA LYS A 3 -46.78 33.80 23.16
C LYS A 3 -46.28 32.47 23.05
N TRP A 4 -46.81 31.68 22.34
CA TRP A 4 -46.47 30.28 22.21
C TRP A 4 -45.40 30.02 21.16
N ILE A 5 -44.98 31.04 20.52
CA ILE A 5 -44.07 30.93 19.39
C ILE A 5 -42.64 30.67 19.79
N LEU A 6 -42.39 30.82 21.07
CA LEU A 6 -41.01 30.75 21.54
C LEU A 6 -40.48 29.37 21.78
N ALA A 7 -41.34 28.35 21.74
CA ALA A 7 -40.91 27.02 22.12
C ALA A 7 -40.29 26.22 20.99
N ALA A 8 -40.46 26.67 19.77
CA ALA A 8 -40.04 25.85 18.62
C ALA A 8 -38.59 26.02 18.21
N VAL A 9 -37.94 27.03 18.76
CA VAL A 9 -36.61 27.39 18.29
C VAL A 9 -35.50 26.64 18.98
N LEU A 10 -35.86 25.98 20.06
CA LEU A 10 -34.80 25.42 20.91
C LEU A 10 -34.43 23.97 20.64
N LEU A 11 -35.05 23.38 19.66
CA LEU A 11 -34.85 21.97 19.39
C LEU A 11 -33.93 21.68 18.23
N ALA A 12 -33.31 22.68 17.67
CA ALA A 12 -32.25 22.44 16.70
C ALA A 12 -30.97 22.12 17.44
N SER A 13 -30.94 20.97 18.07
CA SER A 13 -29.70 20.46 18.61
C SER A 13 -28.78 20.14 17.44
N PRO A 14 -27.58 20.66 17.42
CA PRO A 14 -26.65 20.28 16.38
C PRO A 14 -26.38 18.79 16.53
N LEU A 15 -26.79 18.06 15.53
CA LEU A 15 -26.40 16.68 15.41
C LEU A 15 -24.95 16.66 15.02
N PHE A 16 -24.09 16.80 15.98
CA PHE A 16 -22.69 16.51 15.74
C PHE A 16 -22.55 15.02 15.67
N ALA A 17 -22.17 14.53 14.51
CA ALA A 17 -21.74 13.17 14.39
C ALA A 17 -20.55 12.99 15.34
N GLN A 18 -20.78 12.32 16.42
CA GLN A 18 -19.69 11.99 17.32
C GLN A 18 -18.85 10.93 16.66
N VAL A 19 -17.69 11.36 16.20
CA VAL A 19 -16.66 10.41 15.81
C VAL A 19 -16.19 9.75 17.11
N ASN A 20 -16.42 8.47 17.22
CA ASN A 20 -15.93 7.72 18.36
C ASN A 20 -14.42 7.60 18.21
N GLU A 21 -13.69 8.38 18.97
CA GLU A 21 -12.24 8.46 18.90
C GLU A 21 -11.53 7.24 19.49
N LYS A 22 -12.28 6.27 19.96
CA LYS A 22 -11.70 5.09 20.61
C LYS A 22 -11.60 3.87 19.71
N VAL A 23 -11.67 4.05 18.41
CA VAL A 23 -11.43 2.94 17.49
C VAL A 23 -9.93 2.76 17.35
N GLU A 24 -9.39 1.81 18.08
CA GLU A 24 -8.02 1.39 17.90
C GLU A 24 -7.94 0.48 16.70
N VAL A 25 -7.27 0.97 15.66
CA VAL A 25 -6.96 0.13 14.50
C VAL A 25 -5.74 -0.71 14.88
N PRO A 26 -5.86 -2.03 14.92
CA PRO A 26 -4.71 -2.86 15.29
C PRO A 26 -3.58 -2.66 14.28
N TYR A 27 -2.38 -2.45 14.80
CA TYR A 27 -1.19 -2.39 13.95
C TYR A 27 -0.85 -3.80 13.49
N VAL A 28 -1.00 -4.03 12.20
CA VAL A 28 -0.61 -5.30 11.58
C VAL A 28 0.67 -5.06 10.78
N PRO A 29 1.83 -5.49 11.30
CA PRO A 29 3.07 -5.29 10.57
C PRO A 29 3.13 -6.22 9.35
N PHE A 30 3.57 -5.70 8.23
CA PHE A 30 3.89 -6.53 7.09
C PHE A 30 5.21 -7.24 7.34
N PRO A 31 5.33 -8.51 6.97
CA PRO A 31 6.60 -9.23 7.12
C PRO A 31 7.59 -8.79 6.04
N ILE A 32 8.13 -7.59 6.20
CA ILE A 32 9.09 -7.01 5.27
C ILE A 32 10.46 -7.63 5.54
N LYS A 33 11.04 -8.22 4.53
CA LYS A 33 12.37 -8.80 4.64
C LYS A 33 13.41 -7.78 4.24
N MET A 34 14.31 -7.50 5.18
CA MET A 34 15.40 -6.57 4.93
C MET A 34 16.53 -7.29 4.21
N GLY A 35 17.26 -6.57 3.38
CA GLY A 35 18.37 -7.14 2.65
C GLY A 35 18.82 -6.22 1.53
N GLU A 36 19.81 -6.68 0.78
CA GLU A 36 20.30 -5.96 -0.38
C GLU A 36 19.15 -5.79 -1.39
N GLY A 37 18.99 -4.58 -1.90
CA GLY A 37 17.93 -4.25 -2.84
C GLY A 37 16.65 -3.72 -2.20
N PHE A 38 16.53 -3.75 -0.87
CA PHE A 38 15.36 -3.21 -0.20
C PHE A 38 15.18 -1.72 -0.49
N ASP A 39 16.28 -0.97 -0.59
CA ASP A 39 16.22 0.45 -0.92
C ASP A 39 15.56 0.68 -2.28
N ALA A 40 15.83 -0.18 -3.26
CA ALA A 40 15.21 -0.08 -4.57
C ALA A 40 13.71 -0.36 -4.49
N ILE A 41 13.28 -1.33 -3.68
CA ILE A 41 11.86 -1.60 -3.44
C ILE A 41 11.19 -0.38 -2.81
N GLN A 42 11.81 0.17 -1.78
CA GLN A 42 11.25 1.31 -1.08
C GLN A 42 11.14 2.53 -2.01
N THR A 43 12.15 2.76 -2.82
CA THR A 43 12.18 3.92 -3.72
C THR A 43 11.24 3.76 -4.90
N HIS A 44 11.20 2.57 -5.52
CA HIS A 44 10.55 2.41 -6.81
C HIS A 44 9.19 1.71 -6.75
N CYS A 45 9.00 0.81 -5.81
CA CYS A 45 7.76 0.03 -5.74
C CYS A 45 6.72 0.65 -4.80
N LEU A 46 7.15 1.17 -3.67
CA LEU A 46 6.23 1.69 -2.66
C LEU A 46 5.68 3.08 -2.98
N MET A 47 6.11 3.68 -4.10
CA MET A 47 5.52 4.91 -4.58
C MET A 47 4.05 4.75 -4.98
N CYS A 48 3.70 3.60 -5.54
CA CYS A 48 2.38 3.36 -6.12
C CYS A 48 1.58 2.30 -5.38
N HIS A 49 2.24 1.37 -4.71
CA HIS A 49 1.61 0.23 -4.06
C HIS A 49 2.08 0.08 -2.63
N SER A 50 1.20 -0.48 -1.80
CA SER A 50 1.63 -0.95 -0.49
C SER A 50 2.44 -2.23 -0.63
N PHE A 51 3.22 -2.56 0.40
CA PHE A 51 4.00 -3.80 0.41
C PHE A 51 3.09 -5.04 0.35
N GLY A 52 1.86 -4.94 0.83
CA GLY A 52 0.88 -6.02 0.74
C GLY A 52 0.61 -6.45 -0.68
N TYR A 53 0.68 -5.55 -1.66
CA TYR A 53 0.52 -5.92 -3.07
C TYR A 53 1.60 -6.93 -3.49
N ILE A 54 2.83 -6.75 -3.02
CA ILE A 54 3.94 -7.65 -3.32
C ILE A 54 3.72 -9.01 -2.67
N THR A 55 3.42 -9.03 -1.38
CA THR A 55 3.26 -10.28 -0.63
C THR A 55 2.04 -11.07 -1.09
N ASN A 56 1.01 -10.40 -1.58
CA ASN A 56 -0.20 -11.06 -2.07
C ASN A 56 -0.02 -11.78 -3.41
N GLN A 57 1.10 -11.54 -4.11
CA GLN A 57 1.39 -12.29 -5.33
C GLN A 57 1.78 -13.75 -5.07
N GLY A 58 2.12 -14.06 -3.82
CA GLY A 58 2.64 -15.36 -3.47
C GLY A 58 4.09 -15.55 -3.93
N ARG A 59 4.62 -16.76 -3.76
CA ARG A 59 5.98 -17.05 -4.17
C ARG A 59 6.00 -17.37 -5.66
N GLN A 60 6.70 -16.53 -6.41
CA GLN A 60 6.71 -16.62 -7.87
C GLN A 60 8.14 -16.79 -8.41
N SER A 61 8.21 -17.16 -9.68
CA SER A 61 9.50 -17.34 -10.37
C SER A 61 10.20 -16.00 -10.59
N LYS A 62 11.51 -16.07 -10.90
CA LYS A 62 12.28 -14.88 -11.27
C LYS A 62 11.69 -14.21 -12.51
N LYS A 63 11.30 -15.01 -13.49
CA LYS A 63 10.66 -14.49 -14.71
C LYS A 63 9.36 -13.72 -14.39
N PHE A 64 8.56 -14.24 -13.48
CA PHE A 64 7.34 -13.54 -13.05
C PHE A 64 7.67 -12.18 -12.45
N TRP A 65 8.63 -12.13 -11.53
CA TRP A 65 9.00 -10.88 -10.88
C TRP A 65 9.58 -9.88 -11.87
N ARG A 66 10.43 -10.35 -12.79
CA ARG A 66 10.96 -9.47 -13.84
C ARG A 66 9.85 -8.93 -14.72
N GLY A 67 8.86 -9.75 -15.06
CA GLY A 67 7.70 -9.32 -15.83
C GLY A 67 6.90 -8.25 -15.12
N LYS A 68 6.78 -8.35 -13.78
CA LYS A 68 6.09 -7.31 -12.99
C LYS A 68 6.88 -6.01 -12.96
N VAL A 69 8.20 -6.10 -12.82
CA VAL A 69 9.07 -4.91 -12.84
C VAL A 69 9.00 -4.23 -14.22
N ASP A 70 9.09 -5.01 -15.30
CA ASP A 70 9.01 -4.48 -16.67
C ASP A 70 7.66 -3.81 -16.90
N LYS A 71 6.58 -4.38 -16.39
CA LYS A 71 5.26 -3.79 -16.51
C LYS A 71 5.18 -2.43 -15.81
N MET A 72 5.80 -2.32 -14.65
CA MET A 72 5.84 -1.04 -13.94
C MET A 72 6.58 0.02 -14.75
N ILE A 73 7.66 -0.37 -15.41
CA ILE A 73 8.45 0.54 -16.25
C ILE A 73 7.68 0.92 -17.52
N ASP A 74 7.18 -0.08 -18.25
CA ASP A 74 6.64 0.12 -19.57
C ASP A 74 5.23 0.71 -19.56
N HIS A 75 4.35 0.19 -18.70
CA HIS A 75 2.97 0.63 -18.64
C HIS A 75 2.74 1.79 -17.68
N PHE A 76 3.36 1.75 -16.53
CA PHE A 76 3.11 2.73 -15.49
C PHE A 76 4.20 3.78 -15.39
N LYS A 77 5.22 3.70 -16.25
CA LYS A 77 6.29 4.70 -16.36
C LYS A 77 7.05 4.92 -15.07
N ALA A 78 7.27 3.85 -14.31
CA ALA A 78 8.10 3.93 -13.11
C ALA A 78 9.50 4.43 -13.48
N PRO A 79 10.05 5.42 -12.76
CA PRO A 79 11.35 5.99 -13.07
C PRO A 79 12.48 5.05 -12.60
N MET A 80 12.72 4.00 -13.35
CA MET A 80 13.61 2.92 -12.96
C MET A 80 14.51 2.57 -14.14
N ASP A 81 15.82 2.61 -13.94
CA ASP A 81 16.77 2.19 -14.96
C ASP A 81 17.00 0.69 -14.91
N GLU A 82 17.80 0.15 -15.84
CA GLU A 82 18.05 -1.28 -15.92
C GLU A 82 18.73 -1.83 -14.67
N GLN A 83 19.63 -1.06 -14.08
CA GLN A 83 20.29 -1.48 -12.84
C GLN A 83 19.29 -1.58 -11.69
N ALA A 84 18.43 -0.60 -11.54
CA ALA A 84 17.38 -0.62 -10.53
C ALA A 84 16.39 -1.75 -10.79
N ALA A 85 16.04 -2.00 -12.05
CA ALA A 85 15.16 -3.10 -12.43
C ALA A 85 15.76 -4.45 -12.03
N LYS A 86 17.06 -4.64 -12.27
CA LYS A 86 17.75 -5.87 -11.90
C LYS A 86 17.80 -6.06 -10.39
N VAL A 87 18.19 -5.04 -9.65
CA VAL A 87 18.29 -5.09 -8.19
C VAL A 87 16.92 -5.37 -7.57
N THR A 88 15.88 -4.73 -8.07
CA THR A 88 14.52 -4.92 -7.60
C THR A 88 14.05 -6.36 -7.87
N THR A 89 14.29 -6.87 -9.07
CA THR A 89 13.93 -8.25 -9.43
C THR A 89 14.66 -9.26 -8.57
N ASP A 90 15.95 -9.06 -8.35
CA ASP A 90 16.77 -9.97 -7.54
C ASP A 90 16.27 -9.98 -6.09
N TYR A 91 15.93 -8.82 -5.53
CA TYR A 91 15.35 -8.75 -4.18
C TYR A 91 14.04 -9.53 -4.10
N LEU A 92 13.14 -9.29 -5.05
CA LEU A 92 11.82 -9.95 -5.04
C LEU A 92 11.98 -11.48 -5.19
N PHE A 93 12.88 -11.91 -6.05
CA PHE A 93 13.13 -13.33 -6.25
C PHE A 93 13.79 -13.97 -5.02
N GLU A 94 14.74 -13.28 -4.41
CA GLU A 94 15.43 -13.81 -3.23
C GLU A 94 14.49 -13.98 -2.04
N HIS A 95 13.67 -12.99 -1.77
CA HIS A 95 12.85 -12.97 -0.56
C HIS A 95 11.44 -13.51 -0.75
N TYR A 96 10.88 -13.40 -1.95
CA TYR A 96 9.51 -13.77 -2.25
C TYR A 96 9.39 -14.69 -3.47
N GLY A 97 10.49 -15.28 -3.88
CA GLY A 97 10.53 -16.20 -5.00
C GLY A 97 10.23 -17.64 -4.62
N ASN A 98 9.98 -18.46 -5.64
CA ASN A 98 9.75 -19.89 -5.49
C ASN A 98 11.00 -20.74 -5.80
N GLY A 99 12.15 -20.09 -6.02
CA GLY A 99 13.41 -20.77 -6.34
C GLY A 99 13.58 -21.13 -7.82
N LYS A 100 12.59 -20.85 -8.66
CA LYS A 100 12.63 -21.20 -10.09
C LYS A 100 12.90 -19.94 -10.92
N LEU A 101 13.76 -20.07 -11.93
CA LEU A 101 14.07 -18.97 -12.83
C LEU A 101 12.92 -18.65 -13.79
N GLU A 102 12.15 -19.66 -14.16
CA GLU A 102 11.02 -19.52 -15.08
C GLU A 102 9.71 -20.06 -14.50
#